data_f3e2d5b36c08d113492421ff967884a8
#
_entry.id   f3e2d5b36c08d113492421ff967884a8
#
_cell.length_a   1.000
_cell.length_b   1.000
_cell.length_c   1.000
_cell.angle_alpha   90.00
_cell.angle_beta   90.00
_cell.angle_gamma   90.00
#
_symmetry.space_group_name_H-M   'P 1'
#
loop_
_entity.id
_entity.type
_entity.pdbx_description
1 polymer ?
#
loop_
_entity_poly.entity_id
_entity_poly.type
_entity_poly.pdbx_seq_one_letter_code
_entity_poly.pdbx_strand_id
1 'polypeptide(L)'
;LVGSEMCIRDSNNANQLLTYRKVEEVCSTPQINTLAIPRGGEYQLILSDGTRIWMNAESLLRYPTSFIGEKREVFLEGEAFFEVAKDAKHPFIVHTNRHSVEVLGTSFNISAYPDYKVYTTLAEGRIKVSTTKVSVVLNPDQQAVIEPNNDDIVTRDVPAYLFTSWAKGNYEFRNTSLSLIHI
;
A
#
# COMPACT_ATOMS: atom_id res chain seq x y z
N LEU A 1 -16.58 -33.14 3.95
CA LEU A 1 -15.91 -32.17 3.09
C LEU A 1 -16.87 -31.00 2.87
N VAL A 2 -16.80 -30.02 3.73
CA VAL A 2 -17.57 -28.77 3.60
C VAL A 2 -16.68 -27.82 2.83
N GLY A 3 -17.09 -27.47 1.61
CA GLY A 3 -16.40 -26.51 0.76
C GLY A 3 -16.46 -25.12 1.40
N SER A 4 -15.31 -24.49 1.57
CA SER A 4 -15.21 -23.08 1.85
C SER A 4 -15.69 -22.33 0.62
N GLU A 5 -16.91 -21.80 0.63
CA GLU A 5 -17.37 -20.89 -0.41
C GLU A 5 -16.58 -19.59 -0.31
N MET A 6 -15.71 -19.42 -1.28
CA MET A 6 -14.86 -18.25 -1.46
C MET A 6 -15.75 -17.09 -1.93
N CYS A 7 -15.94 -16.08 -1.08
CA CYS A 7 -16.68 -14.84 -1.42
C CYS A 7 -15.87 -13.98 -2.40
N ILE A 8 -15.49 -14.55 -3.56
CA ILE A 8 -14.94 -13.80 -4.68
C ILE A 8 -16.05 -13.72 -5.73
N ARG A 9 -16.66 -12.57 -5.88
CA ARG A 9 -17.50 -12.28 -7.05
C ARG A 9 -16.82 -11.23 -7.92
N ASP A 10 -16.51 -11.68 -9.13
CA ASP A 10 -16.04 -10.96 -10.30
C ASP A 10 -14.58 -10.52 -10.33
N SER A 11 -13.73 -11.42 -10.82
CA SER A 11 -12.47 -11.06 -11.45
C SER A 11 -12.75 -10.66 -12.91
N ASN A 12 -12.68 -9.37 -13.24
CA ASN A 12 -12.63 -8.94 -14.63
C ASN A 12 -11.21 -9.10 -15.15
N ASN A 13 -10.95 -10.19 -15.88
CA ASN A 13 -9.64 -10.51 -16.45
C ASN A 13 -9.11 -9.50 -17.48
N ALA A 14 -9.91 -8.50 -17.88
CA ALA A 14 -9.51 -7.54 -18.90
C ALA A 14 -8.73 -6.33 -18.35
N ASN A 15 -8.81 -6.01 -17.05
CA ASN A 15 -8.23 -4.78 -16.50
C ASN A 15 -7.39 -4.98 -15.22
N GLN A 16 -7.03 -6.21 -14.85
CA GLN A 16 -6.24 -6.50 -13.62
C GLN A 16 -6.81 -5.85 -12.34
N LEU A 17 -8.14 -5.69 -12.26
CA LEU A 17 -8.83 -5.03 -11.15
C LEU A 17 -9.58 -6.06 -10.29
N LEU A 18 -9.21 -6.17 -9.01
CA LEU A 18 -9.97 -6.90 -8.00
C LEU A 18 -10.83 -5.92 -7.20
N THR A 19 -12.16 -6.14 -7.24
CA THR A 19 -13.11 -5.32 -6.47
C THR A 19 -13.86 -6.20 -5.48
N TYR A 20 -13.79 -5.86 -4.20
CA TYR A 20 -14.58 -6.49 -3.16
C TYR A 20 -15.86 -5.68 -2.92
N ARG A 21 -17.02 -6.30 -3.15
CA ARG A 21 -18.30 -5.71 -2.72
C ARG A 21 -18.64 -6.21 -1.33
N LYS A 22 -19.14 -5.31 -0.48
CA LYS A 22 -19.68 -5.67 0.83
C LYS A 22 -20.88 -6.60 0.62
N VAL A 23 -20.72 -7.87 0.93
CA VAL A 23 -21.83 -8.83 1.02
C VAL A 23 -22.36 -8.75 2.43
N GLU A 24 -23.67 -8.56 2.61
CA GLU A 24 -24.34 -8.45 3.93
C GLU A 24 -24.43 -9.79 4.67
N GLU A 25 -23.74 -10.83 4.26
CA GLU A 25 -23.66 -12.07 5.04
C GLU A 25 -22.55 -11.94 6.08
N VAL A 26 -22.99 -11.89 7.32
CA VAL A 26 -22.20 -11.80 8.54
C VAL A 26 -21.32 -13.04 8.69
N CYS A 27 -20.15 -13.02 8.08
CA CYS A 27 -19.08 -13.94 8.48
C CYS A 27 -18.53 -13.40 9.80
N SER A 28 -18.74 -14.11 10.89
CA SER A 28 -18.44 -13.66 12.25
C SER A 28 -16.96 -13.44 12.57
N THR A 29 -16.07 -13.80 11.64
CA THR A 29 -14.62 -13.55 11.74
C THR A 29 -14.05 -13.15 10.38
N PRO A 30 -13.35 -12.01 10.27
CA PRO A 30 -12.72 -11.59 9.00
C PRO A 30 -11.66 -12.60 8.61
N GLN A 31 -11.73 -13.08 7.38
CA GLN A 31 -10.66 -13.90 6.79
C GLN A 31 -9.55 -12.99 6.27
N ILE A 32 -8.30 -13.43 6.42
CA ILE A 32 -7.15 -12.72 5.86
C ILE A 32 -6.85 -13.27 4.47
N ASN A 33 -6.91 -12.39 3.48
CA ASN A 33 -6.48 -12.66 2.12
C ASN A 33 -5.02 -12.27 1.92
N THR A 34 -4.35 -12.98 1.02
CA THR A 34 -3.00 -12.65 0.58
C THR A 34 -3.00 -12.47 -0.93
N LEU A 35 -2.59 -11.29 -1.40
CA LEU A 35 -2.36 -10.98 -2.80
C LEU A 35 -0.86 -10.86 -3.04
N ALA A 36 -0.32 -11.73 -3.88
CA ALA A 36 1.08 -11.72 -4.28
C ALA A 36 1.19 -11.36 -5.77
N ILE A 37 2.00 -10.37 -6.08
CA ILE A 37 2.22 -9.88 -7.44
C ILE A 37 3.54 -10.46 -7.95
N PRO A 38 3.53 -11.20 -9.06
CA PRO A 38 4.75 -11.74 -9.65
C PRO A 38 5.60 -10.64 -10.29
N ARG A 39 6.81 -11.01 -10.69
CA ARG A 39 7.72 -10.14 -11.42
C ARG A 39 7.08 -9.64 -12.71
N GLY A 40 7.16 -8.32 -12.95
CA GLY A 40 6.59 -7.66 -14.13
C GLY A 40 5.07 -7.51 -14.11
N GLY A 41 4.39 -7.89 -13.00
CA GLY A 41 2.97 -7.66 -12.79
C GLY A 41 2.69 -6.36 -12.07
N GLU A 42 1.55 -5.76 -12.35
CA GLU A 42 0.95 -4.65 -11.59
C GLU A 42 -0.52 -5.00 -11.35
N TYR A 43 -1.05 -4.65 -10.19
CA TYR A 43 -2.43 -4.98 -9.85
C TYR A 43 -3.10 -3.85 -9.10
N GLN A 44 -4.38 -3.61 -9.42
CA GLN A 44 -5.22 -2.68 -8.66
C GLN A 44 -6.22 -3.46 -7.80
N LEU A 45 -6.34 -3.08 -6.54
CA LEU A 45 -7.24 -3.66 -5.56
C LEU A 45 -8.12 -2.56 -4.95
N ILE A 46 -9.41 -2.86 -4.77
CA ILE A 46 -10.31 -2.01 -3.98
C ILE A 46 -10.76 -2.81 -2.76
N LEU A 47 -10.44 -2.31 -1.58
CA LEU A 47 -10.81 -2.91 -0.31
C LEU A 47 -12.29 -2.65 0.03
N SER A 48 -12.79 -3.35 1.05
CA SER A 48 -14.19 -3.27 1.50
C SER A 48 -14.61 -1.90 2.03
N ASP A 49 -13.65 -1.07 2.45
CA ASP A 49 -13.85 0.32 2.89
C ASP A 49 -13.80 1.36 1.77
N GLY A 50 -13.55 0.92 0.52
CA GLY A 50 -13.38 1.77 -0.65
C GLY A 50 -11.95 2.29 -0.86
N THR A 51 -10.99 1.92 -0.01
CA THR A 51 -9.57 2.20 -0.22
C THR A 51 -9.08 1.54 -1.49
N ARG A 52 -8.37 2.30 -2.34
CA ARG A 52 -7.76 1.81 -3.57
C ARG A 52 -6.27 1.62 -3.36
N ILE A 53 -5.76 0.51 -3.84
CA ILE A 53 -4.35 0.14 -3.72
C ILE A 53 -3.85 -0.30 -5.09
N TRP A 54 -2.77 0.31 -5.57
CA TRP A 54 -2.02 -0.15 -6.73
C TRP A 54 -0.77 -0.85 -6.22
N MET A 55 -0.59 -2.08 -6.63
CA MET A 55 0.53 -2.92 -6.22
C MET A 55 1.52 -3.06 -7.37
N ASN A 56 2.78 -2.82 -7.08
CA ASN A 56 3.87 -2.99 -8.03
C ASN A 56 4.38 -4.45 -8.05
N ALA A 57 5.25 -4.76 -9.01
CA ALA A 57 5.87 -6.08 -9.16
C ALA A 57 6.56 -6.56 -7.87
N GLU A 58 6.62 -7.88 -7.68
CA GLU A 58 7.29 -8.54 -6.54
C GLU A 58 6.80 -8.05 -5.17
N SER A 59 5.50 -7.71 -5.09
CA SER A 59 4.88 -7.20 -3.87
C SER A 59 3.84 -8.17 -3.32
N LEU A 60 3.67 -8.14 -2.00
CA LEU A 60 2.73 -8.97 -1.26
C LEU A 60 1.92 -8.11 -0.31
N LEU A 61 0.60 -8.24 -0.36
CA LEU A 61 -0.34 -7.58 0.53
C LEU A 61 -1.19 -8.62 1.26
N ARG A 62 -1.25 -8.52 2.60
CA ARG A 62 -2.21 -9.26 3.41
C ARG A 62 -3.23 -8.29 3.98
N TYR A 63 -4.48 -8.60 3.79
CA TYR A 63 -5.60 -7.73 4.18
C TYR A 63 -6.83 -8.55 4.56
N PRO A 64 -7.69 -8.07 5.48
CA PRO A 64 -8.92 -8.74 5.85
C PRO A 64 -9.99 -8.56 4.76
N THR A 65 -10.90 -9.51 4.63
CA THR A 65 -12.07 -9.41 3.74
C THR A 65 -12.99 -8.25 4.12
N SER A 66 -13.05 -7.92 5.41
CA SER A 66 -13.77 -6.76 5.95
C SER A 66 -13.03 -6.23 7.17
N PHE A 67 -13.05 -4.91 7.36
CA PHE A 67 -12.50 -4.28 8.56
C PHE A 67 -13.55 -4.31 9.68
N ILE A 68 -13.20 -5.00 10.78
CA ILE A 68 -14.02 -5.07 11.99
C ILE A 68 -13.20 -4.50 13.15
N GLY A 69 -13.79 -3.58 13.92
CA GLY A 69 -13.14 -2.95 15.06
C GLY A 69 -12.72 -1.49 14.78
N GLU A 70 -11.84 -0.99 15.66
CA GLU A 70 -11.47 0.43 15.68
C GLU A 70 -10.41 0.85 14.66
N LYS A 71 -9.77 -0.13 13.99
CA LYS A 71 -8.65 0.10 13.06
C LYS A 71 -8.81 -0.69 11.78
N ARG A 72 -8.29 -0.16 10.69
CA ARG A 72 -8.19 -0.83 9.39
C ARG A 72 -6.73 -1.18 9.16
N GLU A 73 -6.37 -2.44 9.29
CA GLU A 73 -4.97 -2.86 9.26
C GLU A 73 -4.68 -3.77 8.06
N VAL A 74 -3.55 -3.51 7.38
CA VAL A 74 -3.02 -4.31 6.28
C VAL A 74 -1.51 -4.49 6.46
N PHE A 75 -0.95 -5.55 5.83
CA PHE A 75 0.49 -5.82 5.82
C PHE A 75 1.02 -5.79 4.40
N LEU A 76 2.07 -5.00 4.18
CA LEU A 76 2.73 -4.83 2.89
C LEU A 76 4.18 -5.29 2.96
N GLU A 77 4.60 -6.04 1.94
CA GLU A 77 5.98 -6.26 1.55
C GLU A 77 6.11 -5.90 0.07
N GLY A 78 7.15 -5.15 -0.33
CA GLY A 78 7.29 -4.62 -1.67
C GLY A 78 6.77 -3.20 -1.81
N GLU A 79 6.18 -2.84 -2.96
CA GLU A 79 5.74 -1.48 -3.26
C GLU A 79 4.26 -1.39 -3.56
N ALA A 80 3.62 -0.40 -2.95
CA ALA A 80 2.22 -0.08 -3.22
C ALA A 80 1.93 1.42 -3.06
N PHE A 81 1.06 1.92 -3.93
CA PHE A 81 0.44 3.23 -3.81
C PHE A 81 -0.98 3.08 -3.24
N PHE A 82 -1.29 3.88 -2.25
CA PHE A 82 -2.55 3.86 -1.53
C PHE A 82 -3.32 5.16 -1.74
N GLU A 83 -4.59 5.05 -2.09
CA GLU A 83 -5.61 6.11 -1.95
C GLU A 83 -6.60 5.66 -0.88
N VAL A 84 -6.36 6.07 0.36
CA VAL A 84 -7.15 5.61 1.50
C VAL A 84 -8.45 6.37 1.62
N ALA A 85 -9.56 5.64 1.76
CA ALA A 85 -10.86 6.21 2.02
C ALA A 85 -10.88 7.01 3.34
N LYS A 86 -11.43 8.23 3.32
CA LYS A 86 -11.47 9.13 4.49
C LYS A 86 -12.37 8.56 5.57
N ASP A 87 -11.78 8.24 6.72
CA ASP A 87 -12.49 7.85 7.94
C ASP A 87 -11.67 8.27 9.16
N ALA A 88 -12.10 9.34 9.83
CA ALA A 88 -11.42 9.88 11.02
C ALA A 88 -11.63 9.02 12.28
N LYS A 89 -12.62 8.12 12.29
CA LYS A 89 -12.93 7.29 13.46
C LYS A 89 -12.15 5.98 13.45
N HIS A 90 -11.84 5.45 12.26
CA HIS A 90 -11.14 4.18 12.10
C HIS A 90 -9.85 4.42 11.30
N PRO A 91 -8.71 4.67 11.96
CA PRO A 91 -7.43 4.87 11.29
C PRO A 91 -7.07 3.68 10.41
N PHE A 92 -6.47 3.96 9.26
CA PHE A 92 -5.91 2.95 8.37
C PHE A 92 -4.42 2.79 8.64
N ILE A 93 -3.98 1.57 8.90
CA ILE A 93 -2.60 1.29 9.26
C ILE A 93 -2.01 0.30 8.27
N VAL A 94 -0.91 0.69 7.63
CA VAL A 94 -0.09 -0.21 6.83
C VAL A 94 1.11 -0.63 7.65
N HIS A 95 1.21 -1.92 7.92
CA HIS A 95 2.38 -2.53 8.55
C HIS A 95 3.33 -3.05 7.48
N THR A 96 4.61 -2.82 7.70
CA THR A 96 5.68 -3.47 6.95
C THR A 96 6.61 -4.21 7.92
N ASN A 97 7.61 -4.89 7.43
CA ASN A 97 8.58 -5.58 8.29
C ASN A 97 9.36 -4.62 9.21
N ARG A 98 9.41 -3.31 8.93
CA ARG A 98 10.29 -2.36 9.61
C ARG A 98 9.59 -1.14 10.19
N HIS A 99 8.42 -0.80 9.69
CA HIS A 99 7.70 0.40 10.13
C HIS A 99 6.20 0.23 9.94
N SER A 100 5.45 1.13 10.55
CA SER A 100 4.02 1.28 10.34
C SER A 100 3.68 2.70 9.87
N VAL A 101 2.66 2.79 9.04
CA VAL A 101 2.15 4.06 8.50
C VAL A 101 0.68 4.17 8.88
N GLU A 102 0.34 5.19 9.66
CA GLU A 102 -1.02 5.46 10.14
C GLU A 102 -1.61 6.70 9.45
N VAL A 103 -2.83 6.56 8.90
CA VAL A 103 -3.52 7.61 8.15
C VAL A 103 -5.02 7.63 8.43
N LEU A 104 -5.67 8.76 8.13
CA LEU A 104 -7.13 8.94 8.25
C LEU A 104 -7.84 9.16 6.90
N GLY A 105 -7.09 9.18 5.80
CA GLY A 105 -7.62 9.43 4.45
C GLY A 105 -6.64 10.24 3.61
N THR A 106 -5.70 9.57 2.98
CA THR A 106 -4.45 10.11 2.43
C THR A 106 -4.06 9.35 1.17
N SER A 107 -3.29 10.03 0.29
CA SER A 107 -2.67 9.40 -0.88
C SER A 107 -1.15 9.35 -0.68
N PHE A 108 -0.57 8.15 -0.67
CA PHE A 108 0.86 7.95 -0.40
C PHE A 108 1.40 6.67 -1.04
N ASN A 109 2.71 6.65 -1.26
CA ASN A 109 3.45 5.48 -1.74
C ASN A 109 4.34 4.90 -0.64
N ILE A 110 4.37 3.58 -0.54
CA ILE A 110 5.34 2.85 0.28
C ILE A 110 6.14 1.94 -0.65
N SER A 111 7.48 2.00 -0.56
CA SER A 111 8.39 1.04 -1.15
C SER A 111 9.19 0.40 -0.03
N ALA A 112 8.87 -0.86 0.30
CA ALA A 112 9.39 -1.63 1.44
C ALA A 112 9.81 -3.04 0.99
N TYR A 113 10.66 -3.11 -0.04
CA TYR A 113 11.27 -4.37 -0.47
C TYR A 113 12.27 -4.88 0.57
N PRO A 114 12.35 -6.20 0.79
CA PRO A 114 13.37 -6.80 1.65
C PRO A 114 14.79 -6.35 1.22
N ASP A 115 15.67 -6.16 2.20
CA ASP A 115 17.08 -5.79 2.03
C ASP A 115 17.36 -4.41 1.42
N TYR A 116 16.32 -3.66 1.03
CA TYR A 116 16.45 -2.31 0.50
C TYR A 116 16.07 -1.25 1.55
N LYS A 117 16.41 0.01 1.23
CA LYS A 117 15.88 1.17 1.98
C LYS A 117 14.38 1.22 1.85
N VAL A 118 13.72 1.54 2.94
CA VAL A 118 12.27 1.77 2.92
C VAL A 118 11.99 3.23 2.65
N TYR A 119 11.08 3.48 1.73
CA TYR A 119 10.61 4.82 1.37
C TYR A 119 9.11 4.94 1.60
N THR A 120 8.70 5.99 2.29
CA THR A 120 7.28 6.36 2.41
C THR A 120 7.12 7.78 1.94
N THR A 121 6.44 8.00 0.82
CA THR A 121 6.27 9.31 0.17
C THR A 121 4.82 9.76 0.26
N LEU A 122 4.59 10.94 0.81
CA LEU A 122 3.24 11.50 0.93
C LEU A 122 2.90 12.41 -0.24
N ALA A 123 1.79 12.09 -0.94
CA ALA A 123 1.26 12.91 -2.02
C ALA A 123 0.20 13.90 -1.50
N GLU A 124 -0.75 13.44 -0.70
CA GLU A 124 -1.85 14.28 -0.20
C GLU A 124 -2.25 13.89 1.21
N GLY A 125 -2.54 14.87 2.05
CA GLY A 125 -3.04 14.70 3.41
C GLY A 125 -1.95 14.77 4.47
N ARG A 126 -1.97 13.87 5.44
CA ARG A 126 -0.99 13.77 6.53
C ARG A 126 -0.85 12.33 6.96
N ILE A 127 0.38 11.89 7.19
CA ILE A 127 0.66 10.53 7.67
C ILE A 127 1.61 10.55 8.87
N LYS A 128 1.43 9.56 9.74
CA LYS A 128 2.37 9.27 10.81
C LYS A 128 3.13 7.99 10.46
N VAL A 129 4.44 8.10 10.33
CA VAL A 129 5.37 6.99 10.09
C VAL A 129 6.06 6.64 11.41
N SER A 130 6.02 5.39 11.81
CA SER A 130 6.58 4.93 13.09
C SER A 130 7.45 3.70 12.91
N THR A 131 8.62 3.71 13.50
CA THR A 131 9.49 2.54 13.69
C THR A 131 9.42 2.09 15.14
N THR A 132 10.25 1.11 15.51
CA THR A 132 10.40 0.69 16.92
C THR A 132 10.97 1.79 17.81
N LYS A 133 11.72 2.76 17.25
CA LYS A 133 12.46 3.78 18.00
C LYS A 133 11.79 5.16 17.94
N VAL A 134 11.31 5.56 16.76
CA VAL A 134 10.90 6.94 16.51
C VAL A 134 9.60 7.01 15.70
N SER A 135 8.90 8.14 15.82
CA SER A 135 7.75 8.47 14.98
C SER A 135 7.92 9.86 14.39
N VAL A 136 7.56 10.01 13.12
CA VAL A 136 7.53 11.29 12.43
C VAL A 136 6.19 11.50 11.73
N VAL A 137 5.81 12.75 11.56
CA VAL A 137 4.64 13.14 10.77
C VAL A 137 5.13 13.78 9.48
N LEU A 138 4.64 13.29 8.33
CA LEU A 138 4.95 13.85 7.03
C LEU A 138 3.83 14.77 6.57
N ASN A 139 4.22 15.83 5.88
CA ASN A 139 3.37 16.70 5.07
C ASN A 139 3.49 16.34 3.58
N PRO A 140 2.59 16.81 2.71
CA PRO A 140 2.69 16.61 1.28
C PRO A 140 4.08 16.98 0.74
N ASP A 141 4.55 16.23 -0.27
CA ASP A 141 5.89 16.34 -0.85
C ASP A 141 7.05 16.04 0.12
N GLN A 142 6.75 15.30 1.20
CA GLN A 142 7.78 14.76 2.08
C GLN A 142 7.90 13.24 1.96
N GLN A 143 9.12 12.76 2.13
CA GLN A 143 9.46 11.35 2.12
C GLN A 143 10.22 10.97 3.39
N ALA A 144 9.77 9.92 4.06
CA ALA A 144 10.53 9.23 5.09
C ALA A 144 11.41 8.16 4.46
N VAL A 145 12.66 8.10 4.88
CA VAL A 145 13.66 7.11 4.45
C VAL A 145 14.17 6.36 5.68
N ILE A 146 14.14 5.04 5.62
CA ILE A 146 14.63 4.14 6.67
C ILE A 146 15.71 3.24 6.06
N GLU A 147 16.93 3.31 6.60
CA GLU A 147 18.06 2.52 6.14
C GLU A 147 17.93 1.03 6.56
N PRO A 148 18.48 0.07 5.80
CA PRO A 148 18.30 -1.37 6.06
C PRO A 148 18.72 -1.82 7.46
N ASN A 149 19.74 -1.20 8.06
CA ASN A 149 20.33 -1.59 9.32
C ASN A 149 20.06 -0.60 10.48
N ASN A 150 19.15 0.36 10.25
CA ASN A 150 18.83 1.39 11.23
C ASN A 150 17.33 1.67 11.23
N ASP A 151 16.74 1.83 12.44
CA ASP A 151 15.33 2.17 12.61
C ASP A 151 15.10 3.69 12.72
N ASP A 152 16.14 4.50 12.50
CA ASP A 152 16.00 5.95 12.45
C ASP A 152 15.30 6.37 11.17
N ILE A 153 14.46 7.40 11.26
CA ILE A 153 13.72 7.94 10.13
C ILE A 153 14.39 9.25 9.72
N VAL A 154 14.85 9.32 8.47
CA VAL A 154 15.32 10.55 7.86
C VAL A 154 14.21 11.09 6.96
N THR A 155 13.82 12.34 7.16
CA THR A 155 12.84 13.02 6.31
C THR A 155 13.52 13.91 5.29
N ARG A 156 12.97 13.95 4.06
CA ARG A 156 13.43 14.84 2.99
C ARG A 156 12.26 15.36 2.17
N ASP A 157 12.41 16.54 1.59
CA ASP A 157 11.45 17.09 0.65
C ASP A 157 11.70 16.51 -0.74
N VAL A 158 10.65 16.02 -1.38
CA VAL A 158 10.71 15.40 -2.70
C VAL A 158 9.43 15.72 -3.48
N PRO A 159 9.48 15.90 -4.80
CA PRO A 159 8.26 15.98 -5.59
C PRO A 159 7.55 14.61 -5.57
N ALA A 160 6.44 14.49 -4.80
CA ALA A 160 5.77 13.21 -4.57
C ALA A 160 5.31 12.54 -5.87
N TYR A 161 4.97 13.33 -6.91
CA TYR A 161 4.53 12.79 -8.19
C TYR A 161 5.56 11.86 -8.84
N LEU A 162 6.86 12.03 -8.59
CA LEU A 162 7.92 11.16 -9.11
C LEU A 162 7.82 9.72 -8.57
N PHE A 163 7.23 9.55 -7.41
CA PHE A 163 7.12 8.27 -6.71
C PHE A 163 5.69 7.68 -6.78
N THR A 164 4.74 8.42 -7.33
CA THR A 164 3.33 8.03 -7.36
C THR A 164 2.75 7.93 -8.77
N SER A 165 3.43 8.49 -9.78
CA SER A 165 2.95 8.54 -11.17
C SER A 165 2.87 7.16 -11.83
N TRP A 166 3.68 6.20 -11.39
CA TRP A 166 3.66 4.83 -11.90
C TRP A 166 2.28 4.17 -11.71
N ALA A 167 1.60 4.42 -10.58
CA ALA A 167 0.26 3.91 -10.31
C ALA A 167 -0.80 4.37 -11.32
N LYS A 168 -0.50 5.43 -12.09
CA LYS A 168 -1.34 5.95 -13.19
C LYS A 168 -0.78 5.58 -14.57
N GLY A 169 0.20 4.66 -14.62
CA GLY A 169 0.86 4.23 -15.86
C GLY A 169 1.83 5.26 -16.45
N ASN A 170 2.25 6.26 -15.67
CA ASN A 170 3.20 7.29 -16.09
C ASN A 170 4.57 7.02 -15.47
N TYR A 171 5.57 6.73 -16.29
CA TYR A 171 6.96 6.52 -15.85
C TYR A 171 7.82 7.73 -16.25
N GLU A 172 8.44 8.37 -15.27
CA GLU A 172 9.38 9.47 -15.51
C GLU A 172 10.83 9.00 -15.34
N PHE A 173 11.63 9.19 -16.39
CA PHE A 173 13.06 8.90 -16.36
C PHE A 173 13.84 10.22 -16.35
N ARG A 174 14.53 10.54 -15.25
CA ARG A 174 15.38 11.73 -15.14
C ARG A 174 16.84 11.35 -15.04
N ASN A 175 17.66 11.88 -15.94
CA ASN A 175 19.10 11.63 -16.01
C ASN A 175 19.49 10.14 -16.07
N THR A 176 18.62 9.31 -16.61
CA THR A 176 18.85 7.89 -16.78
C THR A 176 19.30 7.63 -18.21
N SER A 177 20.40 6.90 -18.39
CA SER A 177 20.82 6.48 -19.71
C SER A 177 19.75 5.61 -20.37
N LEU A 178 19.43 5.86 -21.63
CA LEU A 178 18.48 5.05 -22.41
C LEU A 178 18.84 3.56 -22.45
N SER A 179 20.11 3.20 -22.21
CA SER A 179 20.57 1.81 -22.11
C SER A 179 20.02 1.05 -20.88
N LEU A 180 19.48 1.74 -19.88
CA LEU A 180 18.84 1.15 -18.71
C LEU A 180 17.32 1.00 -18.84
N ILE A 181 16.74 1.44 -19.97
CA ILE A 181 15.29 1.34 -20.26
C ILE A 181 14.98 0.05 -21.07
N HIS A 182 15.83 -0.94 -21.07
CA HIS A 182 15.50 -2.24 -21.59
C HIS A 182 14.69 -3.02 -20.55
N ILE A 183 13.38 -2.92 -20.71
CA ILE A 183 12.39 -3.80 -20.06
C ILE A 183 12.16 -5.01 -20.97
#